data_5822d41b117b42da881fa5110dc10713
#
_entry.id   5822d41b117b42da881fa5110dc10713
#
_cell.length_a   1.000
_cell.length_b   1.000
_cell.length_c   1.000
_cell.angle_alpha   90.00
_cell.angle_beta   90.00
_cell.angle_gamma   90.00
#
_symmetry.space_group_name_H-M   'P 1'
#
loop_
_entity.id
_entity.type
_entity.pdbx_description
1 polymer ?
#
loop_
_entity_poly.entity_id
_entity_poly.type
_entity_poly.pdbx_seq_one_letter_code
_entity_poly.pdbx_strand_id
1 'polypeptide(L)'
;MDSPYFLSWDDLVRANVLTTEENCLQYCIDVGILRDRKYCSSCQQWMTIVKCSTQKFKDGCCWRCPGGAHFQSIRSDSLLARKQISFSKFLHLLCLYCTFSSVCQAAVTLSMDPKKVRGFFKAIRQCMAADMLSGDVMIGGPGQIVEIDESKFGKRKFNCGRRVIGKWVLGGVERGSGECFLVECPNNKRDANTLCLLILQFVRPGTTIITDKWKGYIPLQHHGYTHYDVNHSRNFVDPLTGAHTNMIEGTWFHTKRHVKRGHGRVRSDGKALSIALYEFMWMKRYGLTRSDPDCRRLFNKELPMLFKRLFD
;
A
#
# COMPACT_ATOMS: atom_id res chain seq x y z
N MET A 1 -12.37 -25.02 -14.05
CA MET A 1 -11.31 -25.26 -13.04
C MET A 1 -11.38 -24.12 -12.08
N ASP A 2 -11.96 -24.35 -10.91
CA ASP A 2 -12.13 -23.33 -9.89
C ASP A 2 -10.77 -22.88 -9.40
N SER A 3 -10.58 -21.56 -9.40
CA SER A 3 -9.35 -20.91 -8.93
C SER A 3 -9.04 -21.37 -7.50
N PRO A 4 -7.81 -21.74 -7.15
CA PRO A 4 -7.45 -22.18 -5.80
C PRO A 4 -7.51 -21.07 -4.75
N TYR A 5 -8.13 -19.94 -5.07
CA TYR A 5 -8.21 -18.78 -4.20
C TYR A 5 -9.39 -18.89 -3.25
N PHE A 6 -9.12 -19.20 -2.00
CA PHE A 6 -10.10 -19.26 -0.93
C PHE A 6 -10.52 -17.84 -0.50
N LEU A 7 -11.80 -17.65 -0.28
CA LEU A 7 -12.43 -16.34 -0.26
C LEU A 7 -12.56 -15.72 1.16
N SER A 8 -12.43 -16.52 2.22
CA SER A 8 -12.55 -16.07 3.61
C SER A 8 -11.79 -16.99 4.57
N TRP A 9 -11.75 -16.62 5.85
CA TRP A 9 -11.22 -17.51 6.89
C TRP A 9 -11.99 -18.83 6.98
N ASP A 10 -13.32 -18.77 6.83
CA ASP A 10 -14.18 -19.96 6.83
C ASP A 10 -13.90 -20.85 5.61
N ASP A 11 -13.58 -20.27 4.46
CA ASP A 11 -13.21 -21.06 3.28
C ASP A 11 -11.88 -21.78 3.45
N LEU A 12 -10.90 -21.15 4.10
CA LEU A 12 -9.64 -21.80 4.48
C LEU A 12 -9.87 -22.97 5.45
N VAL A 13 -10.83 -22.81 6.37
CA VAL A 13 -11.25 -23.90 7.27
C VAL A 13 -11.89 -25.04 6.49
N ARG A 14 -12.89 -24.74 5.64
CA ARG A 14 -13.61 -25.72 4.82
C ARG A 14 -12.69 -26.47 3.86
N ALA A 15 -11.69 -25.79 3.30
CA ALA A 15 -10.70 -26.38 2.41
C ALA A 15 -9.58 -27.14 3.15
N ASN A 16 -9.71 -27.34 4.45
CA ASN A 16 -8.72 -27.99 5.31
C ASN A 16 -7.31 -27.36 5.28
N VAL A 17 -7.17 -26.12 4.82
CA VAL A 17 -5.89 -25.42 4.79
C VAL A 17 -5.31 -25.24 6.20
N LEU A 18 -6.18 -24.95 7.17
CA LEU A 18 -5.80 -24.63 8.55
C LEU A 18 -5.65 -25.85 9.46
N THR A 19 -5.83 -27.07 8.93
CA THR A 19 -5.77 -28.31 9.73
C THR A 19 -4.36 -28.63 10.22
N THR A 20 -3.34 -28.36 9.41
CA THR A 20 -1.94 -28.58 9.74
C THR A 20 -1.06 -27.39 9.31
N GLU A 21 0.09 -27.21 9.97
CA GLU A 21 1.07 -26.20 9.52
C GLU A 21 1.64 -26.54 8.14
N GLU A 22 1.71 -27.82 7.76
CA GLU A 22 2.15 -28.27 6.44
C GLU A 22 1.17 -27.81 5.34
N ASN A 23 -0.14 -27.92 5.57
CA ASN A 23 -1.17 -27.43 4.66
C ASN A 23 -1.14 -25.89 4.56
N CYS A 24 -0.97 -25.20 5.69
CA CYS A 24 -0.79 -23.75 5.69
C CYS A 24 0.46 -23.30 4.91
N LEU A 25 1.56 -24.02 5.05
CA LEU A 25 2.79 -23.78 4.31
C LEU A 25 2.56 -23.97 2.81
N GLN A 26 1.96 -25.10 2.42
CA GLN A 26 1.67 -25.39 1.01
C GLN A 26 0.78 -24.31 0.41
N TYR A 27 -0.29 -23.93 1.10
CA TYR A 27 -1.13 -22.82 0.67
C TYR A 27 -0.34 -21.51 0.48
N CYS A 28 0.56 -21.17 1.42
CA CYS A 28 1.41 -19.97 1.28
C CYS A 28 2.31 -20.01 0.03
N ILE A 29 2.74 -21.20 -0.39
CA ILE A 29 3.53 -21.40 -1.63
C ILE A 29 2.61 -21.27 -2.84
N ASP A 30 1.48 -21.96 -2.86
CA ASP A 30 0.54 -22.02 -3.99
C ASP A 30 -0.01 -20.64 -4.38
N VAL A 31 -0.29 -19.80 -3.37
CA VAL A 31 -0.76 -18.42 -3.60
C VAL A 31 0.36 -17.39 -3.80
N GLY A 32 1.64 -17.78 -3.66
CA GLY A 32 2.78 -16.89 -3.87
C GLY A 32 3.17 -16.01 -2.69
N ILE A 33 2.71 -16.31 -1.47
CA ILE A 33 3.19 -15.64 -0.22
C ILE A 33 4.61 -16.07 0.10
N LEU A 34 4.95 -17.33 -0.18
CA LEU A 34 6.29 -17.88 -0.14
C LEU A 34 6.71 -18.31 -1.54
N ARG A 35 8.01 -18.36 -1.77
CA ARG A 35 8.56 -18.82 -3.06
C ARG A 35 8.24 -20.28 -3.29
N ASP A 36 7.93 -20.63 -4.53
CA ASP A 36 7.78 -21.99 -5.04
C ASP A 36 9.12 -22.60 -5.51
N ARG A 37 10.13 -21.75 -5.78
CA ARG A 37 11.47 -22.12 -6.22
C ARG A 37 12.53 -21.17 -5.68
N LYS A 38 13.73 -21.63 -5.52
CA LYS A 38 14.87 -20.85 -5.04
C LYS A 38 16.17 -21.27 -5.71
N TYR A 39 16.96 -20.28 -6.08
CA TYR A 39 18.26 -20.49 -6.70
C TYR A 39 19.38 -20.38 -5.65
N CYS A 40 20.31 -21.33 -5.66
CA CYS A 40 21.50 -21.28 -4.82
C CYS A 40 22.61 -20.51 -5.51
N SER A 41 22.95 -19.33 -5.01
CA SER A 41 24.03 -18.51 -5.59
C SER A 41 25.41 -19.16 -5.52
N SER A 42 25.65 -20.06 -4.55
CA SER A 42 26.94 -20.73 -4.36
C SER A 42 27.15 -21.90 -5.30
N CYS A 43 26.14 -22.73 -5.55
CA CYS A 43 26.25 -23.87 -6.46
C CYS A 43 25.62 -23.63 -7.83
N GLN A 44 25.03 -22.47 -8.07
CA GLN A 44 24.38 -22.09 -9.33
C GLN A 44 23.33 -23.13 -9.79
N GLN A 45 22.53 -23.65 -8.88
CA GLN A 45 21.52 -24.67 -9.13
C GLN A 45 20.23 -24.34 -8.38
N TRP A 46 19.11 -24.84 -8.90
CA TRP A 46 17.80 -24.72 -8.24
C TRP A 46 17.76 -25.62 -7.01
N MET A 47 17.30 -25.04 -5.89
CA MET A 47 17.11 -25.75 -4.63
C MET A 47 15.73 -26.43 -4.61
N THR A 48 15.63 -27.52 -3.87
CA THR A 48 14.38 -28.26 -3.60
C THR A 48 13.98 -28.11 -2.14
N ILE A 49 12.68 -28.19 -1.87
CA ILE A 49 12.18 -28.24 -0.50
C ILE A 49 12.32 -29.67 0.02
N VAL A 50 12.97 -29.81 1.15
CA VAL A 50 13.17 -31.11 1.82
C VAL A 50 12.68 -31.06 3.25
N LYS A 51 12.14 -32.18 3.74
CA LYS A 51 11.83 -32.35 5.18
C LYS A 51 13.13 -32.39 5.98
N CYS A 52 13.14 -31.76 7.13
CA CYS A 52 14.31 -31.70 8.01
C CYS A 52 13.86 -31.63 9.48
N SER A 53 14.83 -31.85 10.39
CA SER A 53 14.56 -31.74 11.81
C SER A 53 14.12 -30.32 12.21
N THR A 54 13.08 -30.23 13.04
CA THR A 54 12.61 -28.98 13.64
C THR A 54 13.63 -28.30 14.55
N GLN A 55 14.62 -29.05 15.03
CA GLN A 55 15.77 -28.48 15.75
C GLN A 55 16.65 -27.62 14.85
N LYS A 56 16.81 -28.01 13.57
CA LYS A 56 17.59 -27.26 12.58
C LYS A 56 16.76 -26.14 11.93
N PHE A 57 15.53 -26.46 11.51
CA PHE A 57 14.60 -25.52 10.90
C PHE A 57 13.21 -25.70 11.51
N LYS A 58 12.73 -24.68 12.21
CA LYS A 58 11.49 -24.71 13.00
C LYS A 58 10.25 -25.18 12.22
N ASP A 59 10.24 -24.95 10.91
CA ASP A 59 9.10 -25.30 10.04
C ASP A 59 9.13 -26.77 9.58
N GLY A 60 10.08 -27.58 10.05
CA GLY A 60 10.24 -28.98 9.65
C GLY A 60 10.65 -29.19 8.19
N CYS A 61 10.93 -28.12 7.45
CA CYS A 61 11.38 -28.14 6.07
C CYS A 61 12.34 -26.99 5.77
N CYS A 62 13.12 -27.14 4.71
CA CYS A 62 14.07 -26.13 4.26
C CYS A 62 14.37 -26.27 2.77
N TRP A 63 14.92 -25.24 2.20
CA TRP A 63 15.56 -25.29 0.89
C TRP A 63 16.89 -26.02 1.00
N ARG A 64 17.15 -26.96 0.10
CA ARG A 64 18.42 -27.71 -0.04
C ARG A 64 18.87 -27.71 -1.48
N CYS A 65 20.14 -27.42 -1.73
CA CYS A 65 20.71 -27.57 -3.07
C CYS A 65 20.99 -29.05 -3.41
N PRO A 66 21.00 -29.44 -4.70
CA PRO A 66 21.20 -30.82 -5.12
C PRO A 66 22.47 -31.45 -4.59
N GLY A 67 23.57 -30.70 -4.52
CA GLY A 67 24.83 -31.16 -3.92
C GLY A 67 24.80 -31.33 -2.39
N GLY A 68 23.67 -30.99 -1.73
CA GLY A 68 23.47 -31.20 -0.30
C GLY A 68 24.27 -30.32 0.64
N ALA A 69 25.11 -29.41 0.11
CA ALA A 69 26.02 -28.58 0.92
C ALA A 69 25.33 -27.36 1.55
N HIS A 70 24.34 -26.75 0.83
CA HIS A 70 23.70 -25.51 1.29
C HIS A 70 22.24 -25.73 1.66
N PHE A 71 21.87 -25.13 2.79
CA PHE A 71 20.51 -25.16 3.32
C PHE A 71 20.07 -23.74 3.65
N GLN A 72 18.81 -23.41 3.36
CA GLN A 72 18.21 -22.14 3.74
C GLN A 72 16.79 -22.34 4.25
N SER A 73 16.38 -21.47 5.20
CA SER A 73 15.01 -21.50 5.71
C SER A 73 14.00 -21.30 4.59
N ILE A 74 12.88 -22.01 4.65
CA ILE A 74 11.73 -21.81 3.73
C ILE A 74 11.21 -20.38 3.78
N ARG A 75 11.43 -19.66 4.88
CA ARG A 75 11.01 -18.27 5.09
C ARG A 75 12.00 -17.23 4.53
N SER A 76 13.19 -17.65 4.06
CA SER A 76 14.17 -16.71 3.53
C SER A 76 13.60 -15.96 2.33
N ASP A 77 14.01 -14.71 2.17
CA ASP A 77 13.53 -13.82 1.11
C ASP A 77 12.00 -13.72 1.03
N SER A 78 11.36 -13.57 2.18
CA SER A 78 9.92 -13.35 2.30
C SER A 78 9.59 -12.43 3.48
N LEU A 79 8.33 -12.00 3.55
CA LEU A 79 7.81 -11.23 4.70
C LEU A 79 8.00 -11.96 6.04
N LEU A 80 8.11 -13.29 6.00
CA LEU A 80 8.30 -14.15 7.17
C LEU A 80 9.76 -14.36 7.58
N ALA A 81 10.71 -13.82 6.82
CA ALA A 81 12.13 -13.93 7.15
C ALA A 81 12.40 -13.49 8.59
N ARG A 82 13.08 -14.34 9.37
CA ARG A 82 13.41 -14.13 10.80
C ARG A 82 12.20 -13.88 11.72
N LYS A 83 10.97 -14.16 11.28
CA LYS A 83 9.76 -14.01 12.10
C LYS A 83 9.40 -15.35 12.77
N GLN A 84 9.04 -15.27 14.05
CA GLN A 84 8.59 -16.44 14.80
C GLN A 84 7.06 -16.40 14.94
N ILE A 85 6.38 -16.86 13.91
CA ILE A 85 4.92 -17.03 13.88
C ILE A 85 4.62 -18.33 13.14
N SER A 86 3.59 -19.08 13.53
CA SER A 86 3.12 -20.23 12.73
C SER A 86 2.45 -19.75 11.44
N PHE A 87 2.40 -20.59 10.41
CA PHE A 87 1.76 -20.22 9.14
C PHE A 87 0.26 -20.00 9.33
N SER A 88 -0.40 -20.84 10.13
CA SER A 88 -1.80 -20.67 10.51
C SER A 88 -2.07 -19.30 11.14
N LYS A 89 -1.31 -18.91 12.17
CA LYS A 89 -1.44 -17.56 12.78
C LYS A 89 -1.10 -16.43 11.80
N PHE A 90 -0.17 -16.66 10.88
CA PHE A 90 0.17 -15.65 9.88
C PHE A 90 -0.96 -15.45 8.87
N LEU A 91 -1.58 -16.51 8.38
CA LEU A 91 -2.74 -16.41 7.48
C LEU A 91 -3.91 -15.69 8.17
N HIS A 92 -4.16 -16.02 9.46
CA HIS A 92 -5.19 -15.31 10.22
C HIS A 92 -4.85 -13.82 10.40
N LEU A 93 -3.58 -13.49 10.65
CA LEU A 93 -3.12 -12.10 10.75
C LEU A 93 -3.33 -11.34 9.43
N LEU A 94 -3.07 -11.97 8.27
CA LEU A 94 -3.36 -11.40 6.96
C LEU A 94 -4.86 -11.15 6.76
N CYS A 95 -5.72 -12.10 7.14
CA CYS A 95 -7.17 -11.91 7.10
C CYS A 95 -7.60 -10.70 7.93
N LEU A 96 -7.09 -10.59 9.16
CA LEU A 96 -7.39 -9.46 10.06
C LEU A 96 -6.86 -8.13 9.51
N TYR A 97 -5.73 -8.13 8.81
CA TYR A 97 -5.24 -6.95 8.10
C TYR A 97 -6.19 -6.55 6.96
N CYS A 98 -6.61 -7.50 6.14
CA CYS A 98 -7.50 -7.27 5.00
C CYS A 98 -8.90 -6.81 5.42
N THR A 99 -9.40 -7.28 6.58
CA THR A 99 -10.67 -6.82 7.17
C THR A 99 -10.51 -5.49 7.94
N PHE A 100 -9.36 -4.83 7.84
CA PHE A 100 -9.06 -3.57 8.51
C PHE A 100 -9.24 -3.60 10.04
N SER A 101 -8.98 -4.74 10.66
CA SER A 101 -8.97 -4.89 12.11
C SER A 101 -7.92 -3.99 12.75
N SER A 102 -8.24 -3.44 13.92
CA SER A 102 -7.26 -2.66 14.67
C SER A 102 -6.14 -3.58 15.20
N VAL A 103 -4.96 -3.01 15.45
CA VAL A 103 -3.85 -3.75 16.08
C VAL A 103 -4.27 -4.41 17.40
N CYS A 104 -5.10 -3.73 18.21
CA CYS A 104 -5.56 -4.26 19.48
C CYS A 104 -6.50 -5.46 19.29
N GLN A 105 -7.48 -5.35 18.37
CA GLN A 105 -8.37 -6.47 18.05
C GLN A 105 -7.60 -7.68 17.51
N ALA A 106 -6.70 -7.46 16.53
CA ALA A 106 -5.89 -8.53 15.97
C ALA A 106 -4.99 -9.18 17.04
N ALA A 107 -4.42 -8.40 17.95
CA ALA A 107 -3.60 -8.92 19.04
C ALA A 107 -4.42 -9.80 20.00
N VAL A 108 -5.61 -9.40 20.37
CA VAL A 108 -6.53 -10.18 21.22
C VAL A 108 -6.92 -11.46 20.49
N THR A 109 -7.43 -11.35 19.25
CA THR A 109 -7.90 -12.50 18.46
C THR A 109 -6.80 -13.56 18.28
N LEU A 110 -5.54 -13.14 18.04
CA LEU A 110 -4.42 -14.05 17.80
C LEU A 110 -3.68 -14.46 19.08
N SER A 111 -4.04 -13.92 20.24
CA SER A 111 -3.27 -14.05 21.48
C SER A 111 -1.78 -13.71 21.24
N MET A 112 -1.53 -12.56 20.65
CA MET A 112 -0.20 -12.06 20.29
C MET A 112 0.10 -10.71 20.95
N ASP A 113 1.39 -10.45 21.18
CA ASP A 113 1.85 -9.13 21.61
C ASP A 113 1.46 -8.06 20.57
N PRO A 114 0.78 -6.97 20.96
CA PRO A 114 0.41 -5.87 20.04
C PRO A 114 1.61 -5.25 19.31
N LYS A 115 2.82 -5.29 19.90
CA LYS A 115 4.04 -4.80 19.22
C LYS A 115 4.39 -5.69 18.03
N LYS A 116 4.26 -7.02 18.17
CA LYS A 116 4.48 -7.97 17.07
C LYS A 116 3.45 -7.78 15.96
N VAL A 117 2.16 -7.68 16.29
CA VAL A 117 1.10 -7.41 15.31
C VAL A 117 1.35 -6.11 14.56
N ARG A 118 1.68 -5.03 15.28
CA ARG A 118 2.06 -3.74 14.67
C ARG A 118 3.25 -3.87 13.73
N GLY A 119 4.24 -4.67 14.10
CA GLY A 119 5.41 -4.95 13.26
C GLY A 119 5.05 -5.64 11.94
N PHE A 120 4.15 -6.61 11.96
CA PHE A 120 3.64 -7.26 10.75
C PHE A 120 2.83 -6.31 9.88
N PHE A 121 1.87 -5.58 10.44
CA PHE A 121 1.07 -4.60 9.71
C PHE A 121 1.95 -3.52 9.07
N LYS A 122 2.99 -3.06 9.79
CA LYS A 122 3.98 -2.13 9.23
C LYS A 122 4.75 -2.75 8.06
N ALA A 123 5.16 -4.00 8.17
CA ALA A 123 5.90 -4.69 7.10
C ALA A 123 5.05 -4.85 5.83
N ILE A 124 3.77 -5.24 5.96
CA ILE A 124 2.83 -5.30 4.82
C ILE A 124 2.72 -3.93 4.12
N ARG A 125 2.55 -2.85 4.89
CA ARG A 125 2.49 -1.49 4.35
C ARG A 125 3.78 -1.06 3.66
N GLN A 126 4.92 -1.48 4.19
CA GLN A 126 6.23 -1.24 3.56
C GLN A 126 6.37 -1.96 2.22
N CYS A 127 5.81 -3.17 2.10
CA CYS A 127 5.72 -3.88 0.82
C CYS A 127 4.87 -3.09 -0.20
N MET A 128 3.69 -2.62 0.20
CA MET A 128 2.86 -1.78 -0.67
C MET A 128 3.57 -0.49 -1.10
N ALA A 129 4.28 0.16 -0.18
CA ALA A 129 5.06 1.35 -0.48
C ALA A 129 6.22 1.05 -1.44
N ALA A 130 6.91 -0.07 -1.27
CA ALA A 130 8.00 -0.48 -2.16
C ALA A 130 7.49 -0.77 -3.58
N ASP A 131 6.36 -1.46 -3.72
CA ASP A 131 5.72 -1.74 -5.02
C ASP A 131 5.30 -0.44 -5.73
N MET A 132 4.74 0.52 -4.99
CA MET A 132 4.40 1.84 -5.55
C MET A 132 5.64 2.62 -6.01
N LEU A 133 6.75 2.52 -5.28
CA LEU A 133 8.00 3.21 -5.61
C LEU A 133 8.78 2.57 -6.76
N SER A 134 8.61 1.26 -6.99
CA SER A 134 9.24 0.53 -8.10
C SER A 134 8.48 0.64 -9.42
N GLY A 135 7.20 1.01 -9.37
CA GLY A 135 6.33 1.14 -10.54
C GLY A 135 6.23 2.56 -11.09
N ASP A 136 5.56 2.70 -12.24
CA ASP A 136 5.15 4.00 -12.75
C ASP A 136 4.01 4.57 -11.90
N VAL A 137 4.30 5.68 -11.24
CA VAL A 137 3.34 6.41 -10.40
C VAL A 137 2.76 7.64 -11.10
N MET A 138 3.14 7.89 -12.37
CA MET A 138 2.61 9.01 -13.13
C MET A 138 1.17 8.75 -13.56
N ILE A 139 0.32 9.78 -13.42
CA ILE A 139 -1.08 9.78 -13.86
C ILE A 139 -1.28 10.78 -15.00
N GLY A 140 -2.43 10.72 -15.68
CA GLY A 140 -2.76 11.60 -16.79
C GLY A 140 -2.14 11.17 -18.10
N GLY A 141 -2.04 12.11 -19.01
CA GLY A 141 -1.60 11.99 -20.40
C GLY A 141 -2.53 12.73 -21.34
N PRO A 142 -2.28 12.71 -22.64
CA PRO A 142 -3.14 13.37 -23.62
C PRO A 142 -4.60 12.91 -23.52
N GLY A 143 -5.52 13.86 -23.44
CA GLY A 143 -6.96 13.60 -23.31
C GLY A 143 -7.42 13.22 -21.90
N GLN A 144 -6.52 13.09 -20.93
CA GLN A 144 -6.87 12.82 -19.54
C GLN A 144 -6.99 14.13 -18.74
N ILE A 145 -7.84 14.10 -17.73
CA ILE A 145 -8.06 15.22 -16.79
C ILE A 145 -7.59 14.82 -15.41
N VAL A 146 -6.76 15.65 -14.81
CA VAL A 146 -6.24 15.46 -13.44
C VAL A 146 -6.63 16.66 -12.57
N GLU A 147 -7.32 16.40 -11.46
CA GLU A 147 -7.59 17.40 -10.43
C GLU A 147 -6.44 17.42 -9.43
N ILE A 148 -5.90 18.61 -9.14
CA ILE A 148 -4.76 18.79 -8.22
C ILE A 148 -5.13 19.78 -7.12
N ASP A 149 -4.73 19.46 -5.89
CA ASP A 149 -4.92 20.31 -4.70
C ASP A 149 -3.88 19.97 -3.62
N GLU A 150 -3.70 20.84 -2.62
CA GLU A 150 -2.88 20.60 -1.45
C GLU A 150 -3.71 20.42 -0.18
N SER A 151 -3.26 19.52 0.66
CA SER A 151 -3.89 19.32 1.95
C SER A 151 -2.88 19.23 3.09
N LYS A 152 -3.23 19.83 4.22
CA LYS A 152 -2.41 19.78 5.42
C LYS A 152 -2.83 18.63 6.33
N PHE A 153 -1.88 17.75 6.64
CA PHE A 153 -2.04 16.66 7.60
C PHE A 153 -1.49 17.05 8.96
N GLY A 154 -2.15 16.62 10.05
CA GLY A 154 -1.67 16.89 11.41
C GLY A 154 -2.07 18.26 11.96
N LYS A 155 -3.27 18.78 11.63
CA LYS A 155 -3.83 19.97 12.32
C LYS A 155 -4.31 19.61 13.73
N ARG A 156 -4.15 20.55 14.69
CA ARG A 156 -4.79 20.46 16.00
C ARG A 156 -6.31 20.59 15.84
N LYS A 157 -7.06 19.77 16.58
CA LYS A 157 -8.51 20.00 16.71
C LYS A 157 -8.74 21.22 17.60
N PHE A 158 -9.58 22.11 17.15
CA PHE A 158 -10.01 23.31 17.89
C PHE A 158 -8.86 24.19 18.42
N ASN A 159 -7.69 24.15 17.76
CA ASN A 159 -6.47 24.85 18.20
C ASN A 159 -6.01 24.52 19.63
N CYS A 160 -6.53 23.48 20.26
CA CYS A 160 -6.20 23.06 21.62
C CYS A 160 -5.12 21.97 21.65
N GLY A 161 -4.34 21.93 22.74
CA GLY A 161 -3.31 20.93 22.99
C GLY A 161 -1.93 21.30 22.40
N ARG A 162 -0.97 20.36 22.48
CA ARG A 162 0.41 20.56 22.01
C ARG A 162 0.45 20.98 20.54
N ARG A 163 1.26 21.99 20.21
CA ARG A 163 1.47 22.45 18.83
C ARG A 163 2.03 21.30 17.96
N VAL A 164 1.28 20.92 16.92
CA VAL A 164 1.70 19.93 15.94
C VAL A 164 2.05 20.68 14.67
N ILE A 165 3.28 20.48 14.19
CA ILE A 165 3.69 21.00 12.88
C ILE A 165 3.07 20.05 11.85
N GLY A 166 2.01 20.50 11.18
CA GLY A 166 1.36 19.72 10.13
C GLY A 166 2.27 19.60 8.90
N LYS A 167 2.06 18.55 8.11
CA LYS A 167 2.75 18.31 6.84
C LYS A 167 1.86 18.68 5.67
N TRP A 168 2.38 19.43 4.71
CA TRP A 168 1.73 19.67 3.45
C TRP A 168 1.92 18.48 2.52
N VAL A 169 0.87 18.08 1.87
CA VAL A 169 0.82 17.00 0.88
C VAL A 169 0.17 17.57 -0.38
N LEU A 170 0.86 17.43 -1.50
CA LEU A 170 0.29 17.66 -2.83
C LEU A 170 -0.37 16.36 -3.27
N GLY A 171 -1.56 16.47 -3.87
CA GLY A 171 -2.27 15.33 -4.44
C GLY A 171 -2.85 15.65 -5.79
N GLY A 172 -2.91 14.64 -6.63
CA GLY A 172 -3.65 14.67 -7.88
C GLY A 172 -4.49 13.41 -8.05
N VAL A 173 -5.64 13.54 -8.70
CA VAL A 173 -6.51 12.41 -9.03
C VAL A 173 -6.94 12.51 -10.48
N GLU A 174 -6.76 11.44 -11.23
CA GLU A 174 -7.19 11.32 -12.61
C GLU A 174 -8.69 11.02 -12.68
N ARG A 175 -9.43 11.78 -13.47
CA ARG A 175 -10.84 11.50 -13.75
C ARG A 175 -10.95 10.24 -14.61
N GLY A 176 -11.96 9.45 -14.39
CA GLY A 176 -12.19 8.20 -15.11
C GLY A 176 -11.54 6.99 -14.42
N SER A 177 -10.21 6.90 -14.34
CA SER A 177 -9.53 5.80 -13.65
C SER A 177 -9.65 5.91 -12.12
N GLY A 178 -9.68 7.14 -11.58
CA GLY A 178 -9.59 7.40 -10.15
C GLY A 178 -8.19 7.17 -9.58
N GLU A 179 -7.18 6.83 -10.39
CA GLU A 179 -5.78 6.76 -9.93
C GLU A 179 -5.33 8.10 -9.35
N CYS A 180 -4.44 8.05 -8.37
CA CYS A 180 -3.98 9.26 -7.71
C CYS A 180 -2.51 9.17 -7.30
N PHE A 181 -1.87 10.32 -7.22
CA PHE A 181 -0.63 10.48 -6.48
C PHE A 181 -0.84 11.36 -5.24
N LEU A 182 -0.14 11.06 -4.17
CA LEU A 182 -0.15 11.82 -2.92
C LEU A 182 1.29 11.88 -2.40
N VAL A 183 1.87 13.07 -2.36
CA VAL A 183 3.28 13.25 -2.00
C VAL A 183 3.48 14.37 -0.98
N GLU A 184 4.32 14.12 0.02
CA GLU A 184 4.70 15.17 0.98
C GLU A 184 5.50 16.26 0.27
N CYS A 185 5.13 17.52 0.50
CA CYS A 185 5.90 18.65 -0.03
C CYS A 185 7.27 18.70 0.63
N PRO A 186 8.39 18.71 -0.15
CA PRO A 186 9.74 18.82 0.36
C PRO A 186 9.89 20.03 1.29
N ASN A 187 10.60 19.85 2.41
CA ASN A 187 10.79 20.89 3.43
C ASN A 187 9.48 21.52 3.95
N ASN A 188 8.35 20.83 3.73
CA ASN A 188 7.02 21.33 4.08
C ASN A 188 6.65 22.66 3.40
N LYS A 189 7.22 22.93 2.22
CA LYS A 189 6.96 24.11 1.39
C LYS A 189 5.93 23.80 0.30
N ARG A 190 5.11 24.80 -0.01
CA ARG A 190 4.13 24.74 -1.11
C ARG A 190 4.24 25.96 -2.03
N ASP A 191 5.45 26.46 -2.25
CA ASP A 191 5.69 27.50 -3.24
C ASP A 191 5.53 26.97 -4.66
N ALA A 192 5.36 27.88 -5.63
CA ALA A 192 5.11 27.56 -7.03
C ALA A 192 6.17 26.61 -7.62
N ASN A 193 7.44 26.83 -7.31
CA ASN A 193 8.54 26.00 -7.81
C ASN A 193 8.45 24.58 -7.26
N THR A 194 8.22 24.41 -5.95
CA THR A 194 8.06 23.08 -5.32
C THR A 194 6.91 22.31 -5.93
N LEU A 195 5.74 22.96 -6.09
CA LEU A 195 4.56 22.29 -6.64
C LEU A 195 4.73 21.95 -8.11
N CYS A 196 5.29 22.85 -8.90
CA CYS A 196 5.54 22.60 -10.31
C CYS A 196 6.46 21.39 -10.52
N LEU A 197 7.57 21.31 -9.77
CA LEU A 197 8.49 20.16 -9.84
C LEU A 197 7.81 18.84 -9.47
N LEU A 198 6.96 18.84 -8.46
CA LEU A 198 6.19 17.64 -8.08
C LEU A 198 5.18 17.26 -9.15
N ILE A 199 4.48 18.23 -9.74
CA ILE A 199 3.52 17.97 -10.82
C ILE A 199 4.24 17.36 -12.03
N LEU A 200 5.37 17.91 -12.44
CA LEU A 200 6.20 17.37 -13.53
C LEU A 200 6.67 15.94 -13.26
N GLN A 201 6.87 15.58 -12.00
CA GLN A 201 7.28 14.22 -11.62
C GLN A 201 6.13 13.21 -11.65
N PHE A 202 4.89 13.65 -11.35
CA PHE A 202 3.75 12.74 -11.13
C PHE A 202 2.65 12.85 -12.17
N VAL A 203 2.70 13.81 -13.09
CA VAL A 203 1.67 14.02 -14.12
C VAL A 203 2.32 14.03 -15.50
N ARG A 204 1.79 13.18 -16.40
CA ARG A 204 2.31 13.08 -17.77
C ARG A 204 2.04 14.34 -18.57
N PRO A 205 2.95 14.77 -19.45
CA PRO A 205 2.70 15.89 -20.38
C PRO A 205 1.44 15.67 -21.23
N GLY A 206 0.83 16.77 -21.67
CA GLY A 206 -0.42 16.73 -22.45
C GLY A 206 -1.70 16.54 -21.61
N THR A 207 -1.57 16.44 -20.29
CA THR A 207 -2.71 16.35 -19.38
C THR A 207 -3.44 17.67 -19.26
N THR A 208 -4.78 17.62 -19.15
CA THR A 208 -5.59 18.75 -18.69
C THR A 208 -5.59 18.76 -17.16
N ILE A 209 -5.03 19.80 -16.57
CA ILE A 209 -4.94 19.96 -15.10
C ILE A 209 -6.01 20.96 -14.64
N ILE A 210 -6.74 20.59 -13.58
CA ILE A 210 -7.70 21.46 -12.91
C ILE A 210 -7.23 21.69 -11.47
N THR A 211 -7.11 22.97 -11.08
CA THR A 211 -6.69 23.36 -9.71
C THR A 211 -7.64 24.39 -9.13
N ASP A 212 -7.43 24.75 -7.86
CA ASP A 212 -7.99 26.00 -7.33
C ASP A 212 -7.27 27.23 -7.91
N LYS A 213 -7.80 28.44 -7.63
CA LYS A 213 -7.23 29.73 -8.11
C LYS A 213 -5.97 30.17 -7.38
N TRP A 214 -5.18 29.25 -6.84
CA TRP A 214 -3.96 29.65 -6.17
C TRP A 214 -2.84 30.00 -7.17
N LYS A 215 -2.19 31.16 -6.96
CA LYS A 215 -1.15 31.68 -7.88
C LYS A 215 0.05 30.76 -8.08
N GLY A 216 0.24 29.78 -7.21
CA GLY A 216 1.33 28.80 -7.30
C GLY A 216 1.25 27.88 -8.53
N TYR A 217 0.12 27.80 -9.18
CA TYR A 217 -0.11 26.94 -10.36
C TYR A 217 0.08 27.65 -11.72
N ILE A 218 0.25 28.98 -11.74
CA ILE A 218 0.43 29.76 -12.98
C ILE A 218 1.54 29.20 -13.90
N PRO A 219 2.70 28.72 -13.40
CA PRO A 219 3.77 28.22 -14.27
C PRO A 219 3.41 26.96 -15.08
N LEU A 220 2.35 26.22 -14.72
CA LEU A 220 1.97 24.97 -15.40
C LEU A 220 1.70 25.14 -16.89
N GLN A 221 1.19 26.29 -17.31
CA GLN A 221 0.93 26.58 -18.72
C GLN A 221 2.20 26.54 -19.59
N HIS A 222 3.37 26.77 -19.00
CA HIS A 222 4.66 26.74 -19.71
C HIS A 222 5.29 25.34 -19.80
N HIS A 223 4.65 24.34 -19.19
CA HIS A 223 5.18 22.97 -19.09
C HIS A 223 4.38 21.93 -19.89
N GLY A 224 3.62 22.36 -20.89
CA GLY A 224 2.90 21.46 -21.79
C GLY A 224 1.61 20.88 -21.21
N TYR A 225 1.02 21.54 -20.21
CA TYR A 225 -0.30 21.22 -19.66
C TYR A 225 -1.36 22.19 -20.13
N THR A 226 -2.58 21.69 -20.35
CA THR A 226 -3.75 22.54 -20.44
C THR A 226 -4.25 22.80 -19.02
N HIS A 227 -4.25 24.04 -18.56
CA HIS A 227 -4.57 24.37 -17.17
C HIS A 227 -5.85 25.19 -17.04
N TYR A 228 -6.78 24.70 -16.22
CA TYR A 228 -7.99 25.42 -15.80
C TYR A 228 -7.99 25.63 -14.30
N ASP A 229 -8.45 26.78 -13.85
CA ASP A 229 -8.61 27.11 -12.44
C ASP A 229 -10.09 27.28 -12.05
N VAL A 230 -10.45 26.82 -10.85
CA VAL A 230 -11.81 26.92 -10.30
C VAL A 230 -11.84 27.90 -9.14
N ASN A 231 -12.80 28.80 -9.16
CA ASN A 231 -13.00 29.76 -8.06
C ASN A 231 -14.05 29.24 -7.07
N HIS A 232 -13.61 28.49 -6.08
CA HIS A 232 -14.48 27.93 -5.03
C HIS A 232 -15.23 28.96 -4.19
N SER A 233 -14.79 30.24 -4.17
CA SER A 233 -15.54 31.30 -3.49
C SER A 233 -16.78 31.77 -4.26
N ARG A 234 -16.93 31.39 -5.51
CA ARG A 234 -18.08 31.76 -6.36
C ARG A 234 -18.92 30.56 -6.81
N ASN A 235 -18.25 29.48 -7.28
CA ASN A 235 -18.94 28.33 -7.85
C ASN A 235 -18.21 27.02 -7.47
N PHE A 236 -18.95 25.95 -7.14
CA PHE A 236 -18.40 24.61 -6.96
C PHE A 236 -17.99 23.96 -8.29
N VAL A 237 -18.65 24.36 -9.37
CA VAL A 237 -18.36 23.97 -10.76
C VAL A 237 -18.30 25.24 -11.56
N ASP A 238 -17.25 25.44 -12.35
CA ASP A 238 -17.14 26.58 -13.25
C ASP A 238 -18.21 26.47 -14.34
N PRO A 239 -19.12 27.47 -14.49
CA PRO A 239 -20.24 27.35 -15.38
C PRO A 239 -19.86 27.41 -16.88
N LEU A 240 -18.68 27.91 -17.22
CA LEU A 240 -18.20 28.04 -18.60
C LEU A 240 -17.41 26.82 -19.05
N THR A 241 -16.57 26.32 -18.17
CA THR A 241 -15.62 25.21 -18.47
C THR A 241 -16.06 23.87 -17.93
N GLY A 242 -17.03 23.82 -17.00
CA GLY A 242 -17.40 22.62 -16.25
C GLY A 242 -16.31 22.13 -15.29
N ALA A 243 -15.26 22.92 -15.08
CA ALA A 243 -14.15 22.55 -14.21
C ALA A 243 -14.60 22.51 -12.75
N HIS A 244 -14.13 21.51 -12.02
CA HIS A 244 -14.36 21.31 -10.57
C HIS A 244 -13.22 20.49 -9.95
N THR A 245 -13.12 20.46 -8.62
CA THR A 245 -12.10 19.69 -7.87
C THR A 245 -12.73 18.74 -6.84
N ASN A 246 -13.95 18.26 -7.12
CA ASN A 246 -14.71 17.43 -6.18
C ASN A 246 -14.05 16.06 -5.93
N MET A 247 -13.38 15.47 -6.93
CA MET A 247 -12.73 14.17 -6.77
C MET A 247 -11.52 14.24 -5.86
N ILE A 248 -10.70 15.28 -6.00
CA ILE A 248 -9.53 15.42 -5.11
C ILE A 248 -9.97 15.77 -3.68
N GLU A 249 -11.03 16.56 -3.49
CA GLU A 249 -11.61 16.83 -2.18
C GLU A 249 -12.12 15.54 -1.50
N GLY A 250 -12.87 14.71 -2.24
CA GLY A 250 -13.29 13.38 -1.80
C GLY A 250 -12.09 12.48 -1.47
N THR A 251 -11.04 12.53 -2.30
CA THR A 251 -9.80 11.78 -2.07
C THR A 251 -9.13 12.21 -0.77
N TRP A 252 -9.10 13.51 -0.44
CA TRP A 252 -8.58 14.01 0.84
C TRP A 252 -9.39 13.51 2.05
N PHE A 253 -10.70 13.49 1.94
CA PHE A 253 -11.56 12.95 3.00
C PHE A 253 -11.20 11.49 3.31
N HIS A 254 -11.12 10.65 2.29
CA HIS A 254 -10.78 9.23 2.43
C HIS A 254 -9.35 9.03 2.93
N THR A 255 -8.37 9.75 2.39
CA THR A 255 -6.97 9.68 2.79
C THR A 255 -6.77 10.08 4.25
N LYS A 256 -7.37 11.19 4.70
CA LYS A 256 -7.26 11.62 6.10
C LYS A 256 -7.88 10.61 7.06
N ARG A 257 -8.99 9.99 6.66
CA ARG A 257 -9.63 8.93 7.44
C ARG A 257 -8.77 7.67 7.51
N HIS A 258 -8.13 7.29 6.39
CA HIS A 258 -7.19 6.17 6.32
C HIS A 258 -5.98 6.39 7.23
N VAL A 259 -5.28 7.50 7.08
CA VAL A 259 -4.13 7.87 7.92
C VAL A 259 -4.48 7.88 9.40
N LYS A 260 -5.61 8.49 9.78
CA LYS A 260 -6.05 8.56 11.18
C LYS A 260 -6.32 7.18 11.80
N ARG A 261 -6.93 6.26 11.05
CA ARG A 261 -7.34 4.93 11.54
C ARG A 261 -6.20 3.92 11.55
N GLY A 262 -5.38 3.93 10.50
CA GLY A 262 -4.31 2.95 10.32
C GLY A 262 -3.00 3.29 11.02
N HIS A 263 -2.68 4.59 11.10
CA HIS A 263 -1.36 5.07 11.53
C HIS A 263 -1.41 5.94 12.80
N GLY A 264 -2.59 6.24 13.31
CA GLY A 264 -2.77 7.11 14.48
C GLY A 264 -2.46 8.58 14.18
N ARG A 265 -1.86 9.27 15.15
CA ARG A 265 -1.46 10.69 14.95
C ARG A 265 -0.24 10.78 14.03
N VAL A 266 -0.34 11.63 13.02
CA VAL A 266 0.82 11.99 12.17
C VAL A 266 1.93 12.53 13.06
N ARG A 267 3.06 11.81 13.11
CA ARG A 267 4.25 12.24 13.84
C ARG A 267 5.12 13.11 12.94
N SER A 268 5.93 13.95 13.54
CA SER A 268 6.82 14.87 12.83
C SER A 268 7.97 14.21 12.05
N ASP A 269 8.20 12.90 12.24
CA ASP A 269 9.25 12.13 11.56
C ASP A 269 8.99 11.84 10.07
N GLY A 270 7.83 12.21 9.56
CA GLY A 270 7.46 12.13 8.13
C GLY A 270 7.29 10.70 7.60
N LYS A 271 8.15 9.77 7.94
CA LYS A 271 8.19 8.41 7.38
C LYS A 271 6.88 7.62 7.53
N ALA A 272 6.16 7.82 8.63
CA ALA A 272 4.89 7.14 8.85
C ALA A 272 3.77 7.70 7.97
N LEU A 273 3.81 8.99 7.62
CA LEU A 273 2.84 9.59 6.72
C LEU A 273 3.07 9.11 5.29
N SER A 274 4.30 9.17 4.77
CA SER A 274 4.61 8.68 3.41
C SER A 274 4.15 7.24 3.21
N ILE A 275 4.45 6.33 4.15
CA ILE A 275 4.00 4.92 4.07
C ILE A 275 2.47 4.84 4.04
N ALA A 276 1.76 5.66 4.82
CA ALA A 276 0.29 5.68 4.81
C ALA A 276 -0.29 6.21 3.50
N LEU A 277 0.36 7.19 2.88
CA LEU A 277 -0.03 7.73 1.58
C LEU A 277 0.18 6.67 0.49
N TYR A 278 1.33 5.99 0.47
CA TYR A 278 1.60 4.91 -0.48
C TYR A 278 0.65 3.72 -0.30
N GLU A 279 0.36 3.30 0.94
CA GLU A 279 -0.66 2.28 1.20
C GLU A 279 -2.01 2.68 0.62
N PHE A 280 -2.45 3.93 0.83
CA PHE A 280 -3.71 4.43 0.29
C PHE A 280 -3.72 4.46 -1.24
N MET A 281 -2.66 4.94 -1.88
CA MET A 281 -2.53 4.97 -3.34
C MET A 281 -2.53 3.56 -3.92
N TRP A 282 -1.78 2.64 -3.31
CA TRP A 282 -1.73 1.23 -3.70
C TRP A 282 -3.12 0.60 -3.64
N MET A 283 -3.82 0.75 -2.52
CA MET A 283 -5.17 0.23 -2.36
C MET A 283 -6.14 0.83 -3.39
N LYS A 284 -6.04 2.13 -3.65
CA LYS A 284 -6.89 2.81 -4.63
C LYS A 284 -6.63 2.33 -6.06
N ARG A 285 -5.36 2.13 -6.45
CA ARG A 285 -4.95 1.57 -7.75
C ARG A 285 -5.59 0.21 -8.02
N TYR A 286 -5.70 -0.64 -7.02
CA TYR A 286 -6.31 -1.96 -7.14
C TYR A 286 -7.81 -1.97 -6.82
N GLY A 287 -8.47 -0.83 -6.68
CA GLY A 287 -9.89 -0.71 -6.36
C GLY A 287 -10.27 -1.20 -4.96
N LEU A 288 -9.32 -1.22 -4.04
CA LEU A 288 -9.47 -1.76 -2.69
C LEU A 288 -9.74 -0.62 -1.71
N THR A 289 -10.98 -0.17 -1.66
CA THR A 289 -11.39 0.83 -0.65
C THR A 289 -12.11 0.14 0.50
N ARG A 290 -12.15 0.80 1.68
CA ARG A 290 -12.92 0.28 2.83
C ARG A 290 -14.43 0.26 2.60
N SER A 291 -14.92 0.93 1.59
CA SER A 291 -16.30 0.87 1.12
C SER A 291 -16.54 -0.31 0.16
N ASP A 292 -15.47 -0.92 -0.34
CA ASP A 292 -15.58 -2.14 -1.11
C ASP A 292 -15.75 -3.32 -0.15
N PRO A 293 -16.86 -4.07 -0.19
CA PRO A 293 -17.06 -5.24 0.67
C PRO A 293 -16.09 -6.38 0.35
N ASP A 294 -15.33 -6.33 -0.75
CA ASP A 294 -14.46 -7.41 -1.19
C ASP A 294 -13.02 -7.30 -0.68
N CYS A 295 -12.86 -7.18 0.66
CA CYS A 295 -11.56 -7.42 1.31
C CYS A 295 -11.00 -8.83 1.03
N ARG A 296 -11.79 -9.75 0.50
CA ARG A 296 -11.40 -11.08 0.03
C ARG A 296 -10.41 -10.98 -1.13
N ARG A 297 -10.64 -10.07 -2.08
CA ARG A 297 -9.74 -9.82 -3.21
C ARG A 297 -8.35 -9.39 -2.73
N LEU A 298 -8.28 -8.53 -1.71
CA LEU A 298 -7.01 -8.11 -1.11
C LEU A 298 -6.23 -9.31 -0.55
N PHE A 299 -6.90 -10.20 0.17
CA PHE A 299 -6.27 -11.36 0.78
C PHE A 299 -5.86 -12.42 -0.26
N ASN A 300 -6.75 -12.73 -1.21
CA ASN A 300 -6.57 -13.88 -2.10
C ASN A 300 -5.73 -13.59 -3.35
N LYS A 301 -5.66 -12.33 -3.77
CA LYS A 301 -5.00 -11.96 -5.02
C LYS A 301 -3.93 -10.89 -4.83
N GLU A 302 -4.32 -9.72 -4.35
CA GLU A 302 -3.46 -8.55 -4.46
C GLU A 302 -2.25 -8.63 -3.52
N LEU A 303 -2.41 -9.08 -2.26
CA LEU A 303 -1.28 -9.27 -1.36
C LEU A 303 -0.35 -10.43 -1.77
N PRO A 304 -0.86 -11.63 -2.14
CA PRO A 304 0.00 -12.67 -2.68
C PRO A 304 0.79 -12.22 -3.92
N MET A 305 0.15 -11.56 -4.88
CA MET A 305 0.82 -11.03 -6.05
C MET A 305 1.85 -9.95 -5.70
N LEU A 306 1.55 -9.09 -4.72
CA LEU A 306 2.50 -8.11 -4.20
C LEU A 306 3.74 -8.79 -3.62
N PHE A 307 3.55 -9.80 -2.76
CA PHE A 307 4.68 -10.50 -2.14
C PHE A 307 5.50 -11.24 -3.19
N LYS A 308 4.86 -11.89 -4.15
CA LYS A 308 5.54 -12.54 -5.27
C LYS A 308 6.41 -11.54 -6.04
N ARG A 309 5.89 -10.38 -6.46
CA ARG A 309 6.68 -9.35 -7.18
C ARG A 309 7.87 -8.82 -6.40
N LEU A 310 7.77 -8.71 -5.08
CA LEU A 310 8.81 -8.10 -4.26
C LEU A 310 9.90 -9.09 -3.80
N PHE A 311 9.57 -10.36 -3.77
CA PHE A 311 10.46 -11.37 -3.20
C PHE A 311 10.96 -12.41 -4.23
N ASP A 312 10.40 -12.46 -5.45
CA ASP A 312 10.94 -13.20 -6.58
C ASP A 312 12.10 -12.45 -7.25
#